data_b9e6a4527310e885e50a7f4d6d4d751a
#
_entry.id   b9e6a4527310e885e50a7f4d6d4d751a
#
_cell.length_a   1.000
_cell.length_b   1.000
_cell.length_c   1.000
_cell.angle_alpha   90.00
_cell.angle_beta   90.00
_cell.angle_gamma   90.00
#
_symmetry.space_group_name_H-M   'P 1'
#
loop_
_entity.id
_entity.type
_entity.pdbx_description
1 polymer ?
#
loop_
_entity_poly.entity_id
_entity_poly.type
_entity_poly.pdbx_seq_one_letter_code
_entity_poly.pdbx_strand_id
1 'polypeptide(L)'
;MKTFSMVLTLVICLAVGFASGFKTALVRDHNRLERNKQIVSRMFKEVWSNTDTNSALRVADELFQPDFVLHDWTGDTYGLENHKKGIADNRMISPDWNEQPLDMVAEGDKVVSRSLSTGTQRRDIPAIPGYQPVLPATCKFIRFPELAVYRIVNGKLAEQWDFADNWGANIQAGLIDPEKMTFKPASACR
;
A
#
# COMPACT_ATOMS: atom_id res chain seq x y z
N MET A 1 -63.97 -6.92 -2.79
CA MET A 1 -63.06 -6.46 -3.86
C MET A 1 -62.14 -5.28 -3.46
N LYS A 2 -62.59 -4.29 -2.69
CA LYS A 2 -61.77 -3.11 -2.31
C LYS A 2 -60.57 -3.45 -1.39
N THR A 3 -60.70 -4.39 -0.46
CA THR A 3 -59.61 -4.81 0.48
C THR A 3 -58.51 -5.55 -0.22
N PHE A 4 -58.75 -6.37 -1.22
CA PHE A 4 -57.73 -7.10 -1.96
C PHE A 4 -56.85 -6.18 -2.82
N SER A 5 -57.46 -5.14 -3.42
CA SER A 5 -56.71 -4.12 -4.18
C SER A 5 -55.74 -3.33 -3.30
N MET A 6 -56.16 -2.99 -2.08
CA MET A 6 -55.33 -2.19 -1.15
C MET A 6 -54.12 -2.96 -0.62
N VAL A 7 -54.25 -4.28 -0.34
CA VAL A 7 -53.16 -5.14 0.10
C VAL A 7 -52.13 -5.34 -1.03
N LEU A 8 -52.60 -5.54 -2.26
CA LEU A 8 -51.73 -5.73 -3.43
C LEU A 8 -50.91 -4.45 -3.71
N THR A 9 -51.50 -3.27 -3.61
CA THR A 9 -50.84 -1.99 -3.80
C THR A 9 -49.74 -1.77 -2.71
N LEU A 10 -50.04 -2.12 -1.45
CA LEU A 10 -49.10 -1.99 -0.34
C LEU A 10 -47.88 -2.92 -0.54
N VAL A 11 -48.08 -4.15 -0.97
CA VAL A 11 -47.01 -5.13 -1.23
C VAL A 11 -46.11 -4.67 -2.39
N ILE A 12 -46.69 -4.13 -3.46
CA ILE A 12 -45.92 -3.60 -4.59
C ILE A 12 -45.10 -2.36 -4.18
N CYS A 13 -45.65 -1.45 -3.41
CA CYS A 13 -44.92 -0.27 -2.90
C CYS A 13 -43.76 -0.67 -1.99
N LEU A 14 -43.95 -1.68 -1.12
CA LEU A 14 -42.86 -2.21 -0.26
C LEU A 14 -41.77 -2.88 -1.08
N ALA A 15 -42.14 -3.69 -2.09
CA ALA A 15 -41.18 -4.37 -2.95
C ALA A 15 -40.35 -3.38 -3.79
N VAL A 16 -40.98 -2.34 -4.35
CA VAL A 16 -40.29 -1.29 -5.11
C VAL A 16 -39.40 -0.44 -4.20
N GLY A 17 -39.84 -0.09 -3.01
CA GLY A 17 -39.05 0.62 -2.02
C GLY A 17 -37.81 -0.17 -1.57
N PHE A 18 -37.97 -1.46 -1.33
CA PHE A 18 -36.86 -2.35 -0.97
C PHE A 18 -35.84 -2.50 -2.12
N ALA A 19 -36.33 -2.70 -3.35
CA ALA A 19 -35.46 -2.81 -4.53
C ALA A 19 -34.70 -1.51 -4.82
N SER A 20 -35.30 -0.35 -4.66
CA SER A 20 -34.69 0.96 -4.85
C SER A 20 -33.64 1.23 -3.74
N GLY A 21 -33.93 0.91 -2.49
CA GLY A 21 -33.02 1.04 -1.36
C GLY A 21 -31.78 0.16 -1.52
N PHE A 22 -31.97 -1.09 -1.96
CA PHE A 22 -30.87 -2.03 -2.22
C PHE A 22 -29.96 -1.55 -3.35
N LYS A 23 -30.52 -1.11 -4.49
CA LYS A 23 -29.72 -0.54 -5.59
C LYS A 23 -28.91 0.69 -5.13
N THR A 24 -29.52 1.56 -4.34
CA THR A 24 -28.83 2.75 -3.83
C THR A 24 -27.68 2.37 -2.89
N ALA A 25 -27.86 1.35 -2.05
CA ALA A 25 -26.81 0.84 -1.16
C ALA A 25 -25.61 0.25 -1.95
N LEU A 26 -25.89 -0.56 -2.96
CA LEU A 26 -24.85 -1.13 -3.84
C LEU A 26 -24.04 -0.06 -4.59
N VAL A 27 -24.72 0.98 -5.11
CA VAL A 27 -24.05 2.09 -5.80
C VAL A 27 -23.19 2.91 -4.83
N ARG A 28 -23.65 3.15 -3.61
CA ARG A 28 -22.86 3.85 -2.58
C ARG A 28 -21.62 3.05 -2.20
N ASP A 29 -21.76 1.75 -2.03
CA ASP A 29 -20.64 0.87 -1.68
C ASP A 29 -19.61 0.85 -2.82
N HIS A 30 -20.06 0.62 -4.05
CA HIS A 30 -19.18 0.68 -5.23
C HIS A 30 -18.41 2.00 -5.32
N ASN A 31 -19.10 3.14 -5.17
CA ASN A 31 -18.47 4.47 -5.22
C ASN A 31 -17.47 4.68 -4.07
N ARG A 32 -17.69 4.07 -2.89
CA ARG A 32 -16.73 4.11 -1.79
C ARG A 32 -15.47 3.33 -2.14
N LEU A 33 -15.60 2.12 -2.66
CA LEU A 33 -14.48 1.28 -3.07
C LEU A 33 -13.63 1.95 -4.14
N GLU A 34 -14.26 2.57 -5.14
CA GLU A 34 -13.54 3.32 -6.18
C GLU A 34 -12.80 4.54 -5.61
N ARG A 35 -13.42 5.30 -4.70
CA ARG A 35 -12.72 6.40 -4.00
C ARG A 35 -11.52 5.90 -3.20
N ASN A 36 -11.64 4.77 -2.50
CA ASN A 36 -10.52 4.19 -1.76
C ASN A 36 -9.35 3.83 -2.69
N LYS A 37 -9.63 3.21 -3.84
CA LYS A 37 -8.60 2.94 -4.86
C LYS A 37 -7.97 4.22 -5.42
N GLN A 38 -8.75 5.29 -5.60
CA GLN A 38 -8.22 6.58 -6.04
C GLN A 38 -7.25 7.20 -5.03
N ILE A 39 -7.51 7.07 -3.72
CA ILE A 39 -6.59 7.53 -2.67
C ILE A 39 -5.25 6.80 -2.78
N VAL A 40 -5.28 5.47 -2.91
CA VAL A 40 -4.07 4.65 -3.07
C VAL A 40 -3.36 4.99 -4.38
N SER A 41 -4.10 5.20 -5.48
CA SER A 41 -3.51 5.62 -6.77
C SER A 41 -2.81 6.97 -6.67
N ARG A 42 -3.39 7.94 -5.94
CA ARG A 42 -2.76 9.24 -5.69
C ARG A 42 -1.47 9.08 -4.89
N MET A 43 -1.47 8.23 -3.86
CA MET A 43 -0.27 7.93 -3.08
C MET A 43 0.86 7.41 -3.98
N PHE A 44 0.61 6.43 -4.84
CA PHE A 44 1.62 5.92 -5.77
C PHE A 44 2.17 7.02 -6.68
N LYS A 45 1.28 7.80 -7.30
CA LYS A 45 1.65 8.80 -8.29
C LYS A 45 2.29 10.05 -7.68
N GLU A 46 1.71 10.56 -6.59
CA GLU A 46 2.01 11.89 -6.07
C GLU A 46 2.96 11.87 -4.88
N VAL A 47 3.16 10.70 -4.24
CA VAL A 47 4.11 10.51 -3.15
C VAL A 47 5.29 9.67 -3.60
N TRP A 48 5.08 8.39 -3.94
CA TRP A 48 6.18 7.46 -4.21
C TRP A 48 6.85 7.66 -5.57
N SER A 49 6.11 8.04 -6.61
CA SER A 49 6.66 8.30 -7.96
C SER A 49 6.97 9.77 -8.24
N ASN A 50 6.77 10.65 -7.25
CA ASN A 50 7.07 12.07 -7.39
C ASN A 50 8.53 12.35 -7.04
N THR A 51 9.31 12.85 -8.00
CA THR A 51 10.74 13.17 -7.80
C THR A 51 10.98 14.44 -6.97
N ASP A 52 10.00 15.33 -6.84
CA ASP A 52 10.05 16.47 -5.92
C ASP A 52 9.64 16.02 -4.50
N THR A 53 10.63 15.76 -3.66
CA THR A 53 10.43 15.30 -2.28
C THR A 53 9.54 16.26 -1.48
N ASN A 54 9.72 17.57 -1.60
CA ASN A 54 8.91 18.53 -0.84
C ASN A 54 7.44 18.50 -1.27
N SER A 55 7.19 18.33 -2.55
CA SER A 55 5.83 18.13 -3.07
C SER A 55 5.22 16.81 -2.57
N ALA A 56 5.98 15.71 -2.61
CA ALA A 56 5.55 14.40 -2.12
C ALA A 56 5.17 14.45 -0.62
N LEU A 57 5.97 15.11 0.21
CA LEU A 57 5.70 15.24 1.64
C LEU A 57 4.44 16.08 1.94
N ARG A 58 4.18 17.14 1.17
CA ARG A 58 2.91 17.90 1.30
C ARG A 58 1.70 17.06 0.94
N VAL A 59 1.80 16.25 -0.13
CA VAL A 59 0.72 15.33 -0.51
C VAL A 59 0.53 14.24 0.55
N ALA A 60 1.60 13.78 1.18
CA ALA A 60 1.49 12.84 2.31
C ALA A 60 0.66 13.43 3.47
N ASP A 61 0.80 14.71 3.80
CA ASP A 61 -0.03 15.39 4.82
C ASP A 61 -1.54 15.40 4.45
N GLU A 62 -1.86 15.40 3.15
CA GLU A 62 -3.25 15.32 2.69
C GLU A 62 -3.80 13.90 2.76
N LEU A 63 -3.01 12.90 2.36
CA LEU A 63 -3.46 11.53 2.11
C LEU A 63 -3.40 10.62 3.33
N PHE A 64 -2.51 10.87 4.28
CA PHE A 64 -2.31 10.00 5.45
C PHE A 64 -2.94 10.58 6.72
N GLN A 65 -3.32 9.68 7.64
CA GLN A 65 -3.71 10.08 9.00
C GLN A 65 -2.47 10.51 9.79
N PRO A 66 -2.59 11.44 10.76
CA PRO A 66 -1.46 11.82 11.62
C PRO A 66 -0.88 10.65 12.42
N ASP A 67 -1.73 9.69 12.81
CA ASP A 67 -1.41 8.48 13.55
C ASP A 67 -1.22 7.24 12.65
N PHE A 68 -0.92 7.45 11.36
CA PHE A 68 -0.66 6.39 10.39
C PHE A 68 0.34 5.36 10.89
N VAL A 69 0.09 4.08 10.61
CA VAL A 69 1.00 2.99 10.95
C VAL A 69 1.41 2.22 9.70
N LEU A 70 2.71 2.06 9.51
CA LEU A 70 3.28 1.15 8.52
C LEU A 70 3.76 -0.12 9.24
N HIS A 71 3.29 -1.27 8.79
CA HIS A 71 3.72 -2.60 9.21
C HIS A 71 4.56 -3.21 8.09
N ASP A 72 5.84 -3.37 8.31
CA ASP A 72 6.74 -4.02 7.36
C ASP A 72 7.58 -5.12 8.03
N TRP A 73 8.51 -5.72 7.28
CA TRP A 73 9.37 -6.80 7.77
C TRP A 73 10.33 -6.36 8.90
N THR A 74 10.53 -5.07 9.11
CA THR A 74 11.38 -4.53 10.19
C THR A 74 10.61 -4.24 11.48
N GLY A 75 9.28 -4.29 11.42
CA GLY A 75 8.36 -3.97 12.50
C GLY A 75 7.44 -2.81 12.17
N ASP A 76 6.90 -2.17 13.20
CA ASP A 76 5.93 -1.09 13.02
C ASP A 76 6.59 0.29 13.06
N THR A 77 6.26 1.12 12.07
CA THR A 77 6.57 2.56 12.06
C THR A 77 5.32 3.36 12.37
N TYR A 78 5.32 4.04 13.51
CA TYR A 78 4.18 4.81 13.99
C TYR A 78 4.30 6.30 13.68
N GLY A 79 3.20 6.87 13.22
CA GLY A 79 3.01 8.29 12.98
C GLY A 79 3.48 8.77 11.61
N LEU A 80 2.72 9.71 11.05
CA LEU A 80 2.97 10.28 9.72
C LEU A 80 4.37 10.90 9.59
N GLU A 81 4.88 11.57 10.62
CA GLU A 81 6.19 12.23 10.53
C GLU A 81 7.34 11.21 10.38
N ASN A 82 7.26 10.06 11.04
CA ASN A 82 8.23 8.98 10.84
C ASN A 82 8.11 8.37 9.44
N HIS A 83 6.89 8.21 8.93
CA HIS A 83 6.67 7.73 7.56
C HIS A 83 7.22 8.72 6.52
N LYS A 84 6.99 10.02 6.69
CA LYS A 84 7.55 11.08 5.83
C LYS A 84 9.08 11.07 5.83
N LYS A 85 9.70 10.80 6.98
CA LYS A 85 11.14 10.61 7.05
C LYS A 85 11.59 9.44 6.18
N GLY A 86 10.89 8.30 6.24
CA GLY A 86 11.16 7.13 5.39
C GLY A 86 11.04 7.46 3.89
N ILE A 87 10.02 8.24 3.48
CA ILE A 87 9.86 8.71 2.10
C ILE A 87 11.08 9.56 1.67
N ALA A 88 11.52 10.49 2.51
CA ALA A 88 12.67 11.34 2.23
C ALA A 88 13.98 10.54 2.16
N ASP A 89 14.19 9.60 3.08
CA ASP A 89 15.36 8.71 3.11
C ASP A 89 15.41 7.82 1.84
N ASN A 90 14.28 7.24 1.45
CA ASN A 90 14.19 6.46 0.20
C ASN A 90 14.58 7.32 -1.01
N ARG A 91 14.09 8.56 -1.09
CA ARG A 91 14.40 9.47 -2.19
C ARG A 91 15.88 9.89 -2.22
N MET A 92 16.53 9.98 -1.06
CA MET A 92 17.98 10.20 -1.00
C MET A 92 18.76 8.99 -1.51
N ILE A 93 18.32 7.77 -1.15
CA ILE A 93 18.98 6.52 -1.56
C ILE A 93 18.78 6.28 -3.06
N SER A 94 17.57 6.46 -3.54
CA SER A 94 17.15 6.21 -4.93
C SER A 94 16.38 7.43 -5.48
N PRO A 95 17.06 8.45 -6.00
CA PRO A 95 16.42 9.68 -6.51
C PRO A 95 15.42 9.44 -7.65
N ASP A 96 15.60 8.37 -8.41
CA ASP A 96 14.76 7.90 -9.51
C ASP A 96 13.74 6.83 -9.08
N TRP A 97 13.44 6.72 -7.77
CA TRP A 97 12.46 5.76 -7.27
C TRP A 97 11.09 5.98 -7.89
N ASN A 98 10.48 4.89 -8.32
CA ASN A 98 9.14 4.89 -8.91
C ASN A 98 8.40 3.62 -8.51
N GLU A 99 7.17 3.78 -8.05
CA GLU A 99 6.26 2.70 -7.74
C GLU A 99 5.04 2.75 -8.66
N GLN A 100 4.83 1.67 -9.39
CA GLN A 100 3.72 1.57 -10.33
C GLN A 100 2.72 0.51 -9.85
N PRO A 101 1.47 0.87 -9.52
CA PRO A 101 0.44 -0.12 -9.25
C PRO A 101 0.09 -0.84 -10.55
N LEU A 102 0.05 -2.18 -10.50
CA LEU A 102 -0.31 -3.04 -11.61
C LEU A 102 -1.80 -3.39 -11.59
N ASP A 103 -2.31 -3.68 -10.39
CA ASP A 103 -3.74 -3.90 -10.13
C ASP A 103 -4.08 -3.59 -8.67
N MET A 104 -5.37 -3.34 -8.42
CA MET A 104 -5.90 -3.08 -7.08
C MET A 104 -7.28 -3.70 -6.91
N VAL A 105 -7.50 -4.30 -5.73
CA VAL A 105 -8.80 -4.80 -5.28
C VAL A 105 -9.19 -4.05 -4.02
N ALA A 106 -10.46 -3.67 -3.91
CA ALA A 106 -10.98 -2.98 -2.72
C ALA A 106 -12.18 -3.72 -2.14
N GLU A 107 -12.21 -3.85 -0.82
CA GLU A 107 -13.33 -4.38 -0.05
C GLU A 107 -13.42 -3.66 1.29
N GLY A 108 -14.62 -3.22 1.64
CA GLY A 108 -14.84 -2.49 2.88
C GLY A 108 -14.01 -1.21 2.95
N ASP A 109 -13.19 -1.09 3.96
CA ASP A 109 -12.25 0.02 4.19
C ASP A 109 -10.83 -0.29 3.71
N LYS A 110 -10.61 -1.44 3.05
CA LYS A 110 -9.31 -1.91 2.61
C LYS A 110 -9.14 -1.85 1.10
N VAL A 111 -7.90 -1.58 0.70
CA VAL A 111 -7.41 -1.72 -0.68
C VAL A 111 -6.18 -2.59 -0.64
N VAL A 112 -6.12 -3.59 -1.51
CA VAL A 112 -4.92 -4.39 -1.77
C VAL A 112 -4.35 -3.94 -3.11
N SER A 113 -3.05 -3.69 -3.17
CA SER A 113 -2.35 -3.43 -4.42
C SER A 113 -1.26 -4.46 -4.66
N ARG A 114 -1.08 -4.81 -5.91
CA ARG A 114 0.13 -5.42 -6.44
C ARG A 114 0.84 -4.36 -7.27
N SER A 115 2.07 -4.04 -6.91
CA SER A 115 2.85 -2.97 -7.53
C SER A 115 4.24 -3.46 -7.98
N LEU A 116 4.90 -2.60 -8.70
CA LEU A 116 6.26 -2.79 -9.17
C LEU A 116 7.08 -1.58 -8.75
N SER A 117 8.07 -1.80 -7.91
CA SER A 117 9.02 -0.78 -7.49
C SER A 117 10.30 -0.85 -8.29
N THR A 118 10.81 0.31 -8.65
CA THR A 118 12.04 0.46 -9.42
C THR A 118 12.84 1.64 -8.89
N GLY A 119 14.16 1.55 -9.01
CA GLY A 119 15.06 2.65 -8.65
C GLY A 119 16.53 2.27 -8.78
N THR A 120 17.40 3.26 -8.72
CA THR A 120 18.84 3.05 -8.72
C THR A 120 19.40 3.36 -7.33
N GLN A 121 20.00 2.36 -6.68
CA GLN A 121 20.61 2.54 -5.36
C GLN A 121 21.88 3.38 -5.48
N ARG A 122 21.79 4.67 -5.25
CA ARG A 122 22.91 5.63 -5.42
C ARG A 122 23.62 5.98 -4.12
N ARG A 123 23.05 5.60 -2.97
CA ARG A 123 23.63 5.84 -1.66
C ARG A 123 23.52 4.60 -0.80
N ASP A 124 24.30 4.58 0.27
CA ASP A 124 24.24 3.52 1.28
C ASP A 124 22.84 3.46 1.90
N ILE A 125 22.35 2.24 2.11
CA ILE A 125 21.16 2.01 2.92
C ILE A 125 21.64 1.88 4.37
N PRO A 126 21.10 2.67 5.30
CA PRO A 126 21.49 2.61 6.71
C PRO A 126 21.26 1.24 7.34
N ALA A 127 22.04 0.93 8.36
CA ALA A 127 21.82 -0.27 9.15
C ALA A 127 20.44 -0.21 9.84
N ILE A 128 19.80 -1.36 9.90
CA ILE A 128 18.60 -1.57 10.72
C ILE A 128 19.00 -2.53 11.84
N PRO A 129 19.08 -2.06 13.09
CA PRO A 129 19.52 -2.88 14.22
C PRO A 129 18.69 -4.16 14.35
N GLY A 130 19.39 -5.30 14.42
CA GLY A 130 18.76 -6.62 14.51
C GLY A 130 18.30 -7.23 13.18
N TYR A 131 18.32 -6.46 12.07
CA TYR A 131 17.85 -6.92 10.75
C TYR A 131 18.92 -6.89 9.68
N GLN A 132 19.60 -5.77 9.48
CA GLN A 132 20.62 -5.65 8.45
C GLN A 132 21.77 -4.70 8.83
N PRO A 133 23.00 -4.93 8.36
CA PRO A 133 24.10 -3.96 8.43
C PRO A 133 23.88 -2.79 7.45
N VAL A 134 24.76 -1.81 7.44
CA VAL A 134 24.83 -0.83 6.35
C VAL A 134 25.06 -1.58 5.04
N LEU A 135 24.23 -1.32 4.04
CA LEU A 135 24.40 -1.86 2.69
C LEU A 135 25.00 -0.77 1.79
N PRO A 136 26.20 -0.98 1.22
CA PRO A 136 26.88 0.04 0.44
C PRO A 136 26.17 0.37 -0.86
N ALA A 137 26.32 1.61 -1.34
CA ALA A 137 25.81 2.03 -2.64
C ALA A 137 26.38 1.16 -3.77
N THR A 138 25.53 0.63 -4.61
CA THR A 138 25.94 -0.25 -5.73
C THR A 138 25.81 0.41 -7.09
N CYS A 139 25.09 1.52 -7.19
CA CYS A 139 24.72 2.22 -8.42
C CYS A 139 23.96 1.33 -9.42
N LYS A 140 23.39 0.22 -8.96
CA LYS A 140 22.60 -0.68 -9.78
C LYS A 140 21.14 -0.30 -9.79
N PHE A 141 20.51 -0.45 -10.94
CA PHE A 141 19.07 -0.38 -11.08
C PHE A 141 18.45 -1.68 -10.56
N ILE A 142 17.44 -1.55 -9.74
CA ILE A 142 16.67 -2.67 -9.17
C ILE A 142 15.20 -2.55 -9.59
N ARG A 143 14.54 -3.70 -9.68
CA ARG A 143 13.14 -3.84 -10.01
C ARG A 143 12.56 -5.04 -9.28
N PHE A 144 11.56 -4.83 -8.43
CA PHE A 144 10.97 -5.90 -7.64
C PHE A 144 9.48 -5.69 -7.40
N PRO A 145 8.71 -6.79 -7.22
CA PRO A 145 7.30 -6.71 -6.92
C PRO A 145 7.06 -6.39 -5.45
N GLU A 146 5.93 -5.73 -5.21
CA GLU A 146 5.40 -5.49 -3.88
C GLU A 146 3.92 -5.85 -3.83
N LEU A 147 3.47 -6.27 -2.66
CA LEU A 147 2.08 -6.44 -2.30
C LEU A 147 1.81 -5.66 -1.02
N ALA A 148 0.83 -4.78 -1.06
CA ALA A 148 0.48 -4.01 0.13
C ALA A 148 -1.03 -4.03 0.37
N VAL A 149 -1.42 -3.99 1.64
CA VAL A 149 -2.80 -3.79 2.09
C VAL A 149 -2.87 -2.42 2.76
N TYR A 150 -3.81 -1.60 2.36
CA TYR A 150 -4.07 -0.27 2.92
C TYR A 150 -5.41 -0.25 3.61
N ARG A 151 -5.50 0.36 4.79
CA ARG A 151 -6.77 0.68 5.44
C ARG A 151 -7.07 2.17 5.32
N ILE A 152 -8.28 2.48 4.83
CA ILE A 152 -8.74 3.85 4.59
C ILE A 152 -9.76 4.22 5.65
N VAL A 153 -9.48 5.27 6.41
CA VAL A 153 -10.38 5.81 7.44
C VAL A 153 -10.62 7.29 7.17
N ASN A 154 -11.89 7.69 7.10
CA ASN A 154 -12.30 9.07 6.82
C ASN A 154 -11.62 9.68 5.58
N GLY A 155 -11.44 8.85 4.53
CA GLY A 155 -10.84 9.31 3.27
C GLY A 155 -9.32 9.48 3.30
N LYS A 156 -8.63 8.94 4.31
CA LYS A 156 -7.17 8.96 4.45
C LYS A 156 -6.61 7.58 4.76
N LEU A 157 -5.36 7.35 4.38
CA LEU A 157 -4.58 6.17 4.70
C LEU A 157 -4.30 6.15 6.22
N ALA A 158 -4.79 5.13 6.91
CA ALA A 158 -4.62 4.96 8.35
C ALA A 158 -3.59 3.88 8.70
N GLU A 159 -3.52 2.83 7.90
CA GLU A 159 -2.57 1.72 8.06
C GLU A 159 -2.14 1.18 6.70
N GLN A 160 -0.93 0.64 6.67
CA GLN A 160 -0.37 -0.10 5.54
C GLN A 160 0.37 -1.33 6.06
N TRP A 161 0.09 -2.50 5.48
CA TRP A 161 0.89 -3.72 5.61
C TRP A 161 1.63 -3.91 4.31
N ASP A 162 2.97 -3.92 4.36
CA ASP A 162 3.83 -3.95 3.20
C ASP A 162 4.67 -5.22 3.10
N PHE A 163 4.69 -5.82 1.91
CA PHE A 163 5.43 -7.04 1.59
C PHE A 163 6.18 -6.85 0.27
N ALA A 164 7.44 -6.49 0.40
CA ALA A 164 8.33 -6.27 -0.74
C ALA A 164 9.29 -7.46 -0.92
N ASP A 165 9.65 -7.77 -2.18
CA ASP A 165 10.73 -8.73 -2.47
C ASP A 165 12.12 -8.09 -2.25
N ASN A 166 12.42 -7.79 -0.99
CA ASN A 166 13.72 -7.24 -0.58
C ASN A 166 14.88 -8.20 -0.87
N TRP A 167 14.62 -9.49 -0.87
CA TRP A 167 15.62 -10.49 -1.20
C TRP A 167 16.04 -10.42 -2.66
N GLY A 168 15.08 -10.46 -3.57
CA GLY A 168 15.33 -10.30 -5.01
C GLY A 168 15.96 -8.96 -5.35
N ALA A 169 15.55 -7.87 -4.69
CA ALA A 169 16.14 -6.55 -4.83
C ALA A 169 17.64 -6.55 -4.45
N ASN A 170 18.00 -7.16 -3.32
CA ASN A 170 19.39 -7.24 -2.84
C ASN A 170 20.28 -8.11 -3.73
N ILE A 171 19.74 -9.19 -4.33
CA ILE A 171 20.46 -9.98 -5.33
C ILE A 171 20.72 -9.14 -6.59
N GLN A 172 19.71 -8.44 -7.11
CA GLN A 172 19.86 -7.56 -8.28
C GLN A 172 20.87 -6.42 -8.02
N ALA A 173 20.85 -5.87 -6.81
CA ALA A 173 21.83 -4.89 -6.37
C ALA A 173 23.26 -5.47 -6.25
N GLY A 174 23.42 -6.81 -6.24
CA GLY A 174 24.69 -7.48 -6.02
C GLY A 174 25.19 -7.41 -4.58
N LEU A 175 24.29 -7.15 -3.64
CA LEU A 175 24.56 -7.15 -2.20
C LEU A 175 24.50 -8.57 -1.62
N ILE A 176 23.77 -9.44 -2.27
CA ILE A 176 23.68 -10.87 -1.96
C ILE A 176 24.17 -11.66 -3.17
N ASP A 177 25.12 -12.57 -2.94
CA ASP A 177 25.59 -13.54 -3.93
C ASP A 177 24.96 -14.91 -3.60
N PRO A 178 23.92 -15.33 -4.33
CA PRO A 178 23.22 -16.59 -4.03
C PRO A 178 24.12 -17.83 -4.19
N GLU A 179 25.18 -17.77 -5.02
CA GLU A 179 26.11 -18.88 -5.21
C GLU A 179 27.05 -19.08 -4.01
N LYS A 180 27.28 -18.03 -3.22
CA LYS A 180 28.10 -18.07 -2.00
C LYS A 180 27.32 -18.30 -0.73
N MET A 181 26.02 -18.42 -0.82
CA MET A 181 25.20 -18.66 0.35
C MET A 181 25.33 -20.08 0.86
N THR A 182 25.66 -20.20 2.13
CA THR A 182 25.67 -21.49 2.83
C THR A 182 24.48 -21.58 3.77
N PHE A 183 23.56 -22.50 3.51
CA PHE A 183 22.52 -22.87 4.45
C PHE A 183 23.07 -23.90 5.44
N LYS A 184 23.20 -23.55 6.70
CA LYS A 184 23.48 -24.54 7.74
C LYS A 184 22.22 -25.37 7.95
N PRO A 185 22.28 -26.71 7.86
CA PRO A 185 21.15 -27.53 8.25
C PRO A 185 20.82 -27.22 9.72
N ALA A 186 19.55 -26.93 10.00
CA ALA A 186 19.11 -26.87 11.39
C ALA A 186 19.50 -28.20 12.05
N SER A 187 20.15 -28.13 13.22
CA SER A 187 20.29 -29.31 14.06
C SER A 187 18.88 -29.89 14.23
N ALA A 188 18.69 -31.15 13.86
CA ALA A 188 17.38 -31.79 13.83
C ALA A 188 16.55 -31.40 15.05
N CYS A 189 15.29 -31.04 14.81
CA CYS A 189 14.33 -30.88 15.90
C CYS A 189 14.35 -32.18 16.72
N ARG A 190 14.91 -32.12 17.90
CA ARG A 190 14.92 -33.22 18.87
C ARG A 190 13.76 -33.06 19.82
#